data_da2b3c5246e0384546bc772658e4956d
#
_entry.id   da2b3c5246e0384546bc772658e4956d
#
_cell.length_a   1.000
_cell.length_b   1.000
_cell.length_c   1.000
_cell.angle_alpha   90.00
_cell.angle_beta   90.00
_cell.angle_gamma   90.00
#
_symmetry.space_group_name_H-M   'P 1'
#
loop_
_entity.id
_entity.type
_entity.pdbx_description
1 polymer ?
#
loop_
_entity_poly.entity_id
_entity_poly.type
_entity_poly.pdbx_seq_one_letter_code
_entity_poly.pdbx_strand_id
1 'polypeptide(L)'
;MAKDPVCGMFVEKKPDSIGYTKNGKEYYFCSTQCLNEFREPEKELKKLKIKVAVSIALTIPIVFLSLPHMLPEQFGHALPTELLHNSSYIMLILATPLQFWVGWQFYKGFWDGIKTRASNMDTLIAIGTSAAYLYSVAVTIAPDFFPFKSVYFETASVIITLILVGKLLETRTKEKASDA
;
A
#
# COMPACT_ATOMS: atom_id res chain seq x y z
N MET A 1 -9.73 25.05 11.14
CA MET A 1 -9.39 23.62 10.95
C MET A 1 -10.64 22.78 11.20
N ALA A 2 -10.87 21.76 10.38
CA ALA A 2 -11.92 20.75 10.58
C ALA A 2 -11.26 19.40 10.87
N LYS A 3 -11.94 18.54 11.61
CA LYS A 3 -11.50 17.18 11.88
C LYS A 3 -12.17 16.25 10.86
N ASP A 4 -11.36 15.45 10.14
CA ASP A 4 -11.85 14.41 9.24
C ASP A 4 -12.63 13.36 10.05
N PRO A 5 -13.91 13.10 9.75
CA PRO A 5 -14.72 12.17 10.53
C PRO A 5 -14.30 10.70 10.37
N VAL A 6 -13.52 10.36 9.33
CA VAL A 6 -13.07 8.99 9.04
C VAL A 6 -11.77 8.68 9.75
N CYS A 7 -10.72 9.48 9.53
CA CYS A 7 -9.38 9.21 10.06
C CYS A 7 -9.01 10.09 11.28
N GLY A 8 -9.81 11.10 11.61
CA GLY A 8 -9.59 11.99 12.75
C GLY A 8 -8.50 13.04 12.53
N MET A 9 -7.90 13.15 11.36
CA MET A 9 -6.88 14.16 11.04
C MET A 9 -7.47 15.56 10.92
N PHE A 10 -6.67 16.59 11.26
CA PHE A 10 -7.07 17.98 11.10
C PHE A 10 -6.79 18.44 9.67
N VAL A 11 -7.83 19.01 9.02
CA VAL A 11 -7.80 19.54 7.66
C VAL A 11 -8.07 21.04 7.69
N GLU A 12 -7.29 21.82 6.94
CA GLU A 12 -7.59 23.26 6.77
C GLU A 12 -8.82 23.44 5.87
N LYS A 13 -9.72 24.34 6.29
CA LYS A 13 -10.88 24.73 5.48
C LYS A 13 -10.41 25.74 4.39
N LYS A 14 -10.09 25.23 3.21
CA LYS A 14 -9.74 26.02 2.03
C LYS A 14 -10.72 25.75 0.89
N PRO A 15 -10.85 26.64 -0.10
CA PRO A 15 -11.68 26.39 -1.28
C PRO A 15 -11.34 25.07 -2.01
N ASP A 16 -10.07 24.67 -1.97
CA ASP A 16 -9.57 23.44 -2.59
C ASP A 16 -9.67 22.20 -1.68
N SER A 17 -10.20 22.33 -0.46
CA SER A 17 -10.36 21.20 0.47
C SER A 17 -11.47 20.29 0.00
N ILE A 18 -11.28 18.97 0.21
CA ILE A 18 -12.26 17.95 -0.12
C ILE A 18 -13.41 18.04 0.88
N GLY A 19 -14.52 18.71 0.48
CA GLY A 19 -15.70 18.91 1.28
C GLY A 19 -16.88 18.05 0.81
N TYR A 20 -17.77 17.67 1.72
CA TYR A 20 -19.02 16.99 1.43
C TYR A 20 -20.10 17.43 2.42
N THR A 21 -21.28 17.79 1.89
CA THR A 21 -22.42 18.19 2.71
C THR A 21 -23.39 17.03 2.87
N LYS A 22 -23.66 16.61 4.12
CA LYS A 22 -24.65 15.59 4.46
C LYS A 22 -25.60 16.13 5.52
N ASN A 23 -26.91 16.06 5.28
CA ASN A 23 -27.97 16.55 6.18
C ASN A 23 -27.77 18.03 6.62
N GLY A 24 -27.32 18.88 5.70
CA GLY A 24 -27.10 20.32 5.98
C GLY A 24 -25.82 20.63 6.76
N LYS A 25 -24.99 19.62 7.09
CA LYS A 25 -23.69 19.77 7.78
C LYS A 25 -22.54 19.53 6.82
N GLU A 26 -21.57 20.45 6.80
CA GLU A 26 -20.37 20.33 5.99
C GLU A 26 -19.28 19.53 6.71
N TYR A 27 -18.71 18.55 6.00
CA TYR A 27 -17.59 17.72 6.44
C TYR A 27 -16.41 17.94 5.51
N TYR A 28 -15.20 17.94 6.06
CA TYR A 28 -13.96 18.10 5.33
C TYR A 28 -13.08 16.88 5.52
N PHE A 29 -12.45 16.41 4.43
CA PHE A 29 -11.68 15.16 4.38
C PHE A 29 -10.23 15.42 3.96
N CYS A 30 -9.31 14.64 4.50
CA CYS A 30 -7.89 14.71 4.14
C CYS A 30 -7.57 14.07 2.78
N SER A 31 -8.47 13.19 2.30
CA SER A 31 -8.31 12.48 1.03
C SER A 31 -9.65 12.12 0.41
N THR A 32 -9.65 11.89 -0.91
CA THR A 32 -10.82 11.37 -1.66
C THR A 32 -11.24 9.98 -1.15
N GLN A 33 -10.32 9.24 -0.56
CA GLN A 33 -10.58 7.95 0.02
C GLN A 33 -11.45 8.05 1.28
N CYS A 34 -11.11 8.97 2.20
CA CYS A 34 -11.94 9.23 3.39
C CYS A 34 -13.34 9.72 3.01
N LEU A 35 -13.45 10.56 1.97
CA LEU A 35 -14.74 10.98 1.43
C LEU A 35 -15.57 9.78 0.94
N ASN A 36 -14.97 8.88 0.15
CA ASN A 36 -15.68 7.71 -0.38
C ASN A 36 -16.08 6.72 0.72
N GLU A 37 -15.23 6.51 1.72
CA GLU A 37 -15.53 5.68 2.89
C GLU A 37 -16.71 6.25 3.71
N PHE A 38 -16.78 7.56 3.84
CA PHE A 38 -17.91 8.24 4.51
C PHE A 38 -19.21 8.17 3.70
N ARG A 39 -19.11 8.20 2.36
CA ARG A 39 -20.27 8.23 1.45
C ARG A 39 -20.89 6.87 1.21
N GLU A 40 -20.04 5.84 0.98
CA GLU A 40 -20.48 4.50 0.60
C GLU A 40 -19.62 3.41 1.32
N PRO A 41 -19.78 3.25 2.63
CA PRO A 41 -18.90 2.39 3.43
C PRO A 41 -18.91 0.92 2.98
N GLU A 42 -20.07 0.37 2.64
CA GLU A 42 -20.18 -1.05 2.22
C GLU A 42 -19.44 -1.36 0.91
N LYS A 43 -19.50 -0.44 -0.07
CA LYS A 43 -18.82 -0.63 -1.35
C LYS A 43 -17.29 -0.55 -1.18
N GLU A 44 -16.83 0.41 -0.37
CA GLU A 44 -15.40 0.55 -0.09
C GLU A 44 -14.87 -0.65 0.71
N LEU A 45 -15.64 -1.17 1.67
CA LEU A 45 -15.26 -2.38 2.41
C LEU A 45 -15.12 -3.60 1.49
N LYS A 46 -16.04 -3.81 0.53
CA LYS A 46 -15.96 -4.89 -0.46
C LYS A 46 -14.70 -4.77 -1.32
N LYS A 47 -14.41 -3.56 -1.84
CA LYS A 47 -13.18 -3.30 -2.61
C LYS A 47 -11.93 -3.55 -1.79
N LEU A 48 -11.92 -3.12 -0.52
CA LEU A 48 -10.79 -3.32 0.39
C LEU A 48 -10.55 -4.81 0.67
N LYS A 49 -11.61 -5.60 0.89
CA LYS A 49 -11.50 -7.07 1.07
C LYS A 49 -10.85 -7.75 -0.14
N ILE A 50 -11.27 -7.36 -1.36
CA ILE A 50 -10.69 -7.91 -2.60
C ILE A 50 -9.21 -7.53 -2.71
N LYS A 51 -8.86 -6.28 -2.46
CA LYS A 51 -7.47 -5.82 -2.51
C LYS A 51 -6.60 -6.54 -1.48
N VAL A 52 -7.09 -6.75 -0.26
CA VAL A 52 -6.38 -7.51 0.78
C VAL A 52 -6.18 -8.96 0.35
N ALA A 53 -7.21 -9.63 -0.17
CA ALA A 53 -7.08 -11.01 -0.64
C ALA A 53 -6.05 -11.14 -1.77
N VAL A 54 -6.08 -10.24 -2.76
CA VAL A 54 -5.12 -10.24 -3.86
C VAL A 54 -3.71 -9.89 -3.37
N SER A 55 -3.58 -8.92 -2.45
CA SER A 55 -2.26 -8.56 -1.91
C SER A 55 -1.61 -9.72 -1.16
N ILE A 56 -2.38 -10.46 -0.35
CA ILE A 56 -1.88 -11.66 0.34
C ILE A 56 -1.47 -12.73 -0.67
N ALA A 57 -2.32 -13.01 -1.67
CA ALA A 57 -2.05 -14.01 -2.70
C ALA A 57 -0.78 -13.72 -3.52
N LEU A 58 -0.46 -12.45 -3.76
CA LEU A 58 0.75 -12.03 -4.46
C LEU A 58 1.96 -11.94 -3.54
N THR A 59 1.79 -11.52 -2.29
CA THR A 59 2.90 -11.36 -1.34
C THR A 59 3.47 -12.70 -0.88
N ILE A 60 2.64 -13.73 -0.68
CA ILE A 60 3.11 -15.06 -0.26
C ILE A 60 4.18 -15.62 -1.21
N PRO A 61 3.95 -15.72 -2.54
CA PRO A 61 4.98 -16.21 -3.45
C PRO A 61 6.21 -15.30 -3.52
N ILE A 62 6.06 -13.98 -3.41
CA ILE A 62 7.20 -13.04 -3.40
C ILE A 62 8.09 -13.31 -2.18
N VAL A 63 7.50 -13.43 -0.99
CA VAL A 63 8.22 -13.74 0.25
C VAL A 63 8.88 -15.12 0.16
N PHE A 64 8.18 -16.12 -0.39
CA PHE A 64 8.74 -17.45 -0.56
C PHE A 64 9.96 -17.45 -1.50
N LEU A 65 9.91 -16.68 -2.59
CA LEU A 65 11.03 -16.52 -3.53
C LEU A 65 12.19 -15.71 -2.95
N SER A 66 11.95 -14.82 -1.97
CA SER A 66 13.01 -14.04 -1.31
C SER A 66 13.74 -14.81 -0.21
N LEU A 67 13.13 -15.86 0.37
CA LEU A 67 13.72 -16.64 1.47
C LEU A 67 15.12 -17.15 1.19
N PRO A 68 15.45 -17.74 0.01
CA PRO A 68 16.82 -18.20 -0.28
C PRO A 68 17.86 -17.09 -0.30
N HIS A 69 17.44 -15.84 -0.62
CA HIS A 69 18.33 -14.68 -0.62
C HIS A 69 18.59 -14.12 0.79
N MET A 70 17.73 -14.45 1.75
CA MET A 70 17.85 -14.00 3.15
C MET A 70 18.52 -15.04 4.06
N LEU A 71 18.43 -16.33 3.69
CA LEU A 71 18.99 -17.42 4.49
C LEU A 71 20.47 -17.69 4.10
N PRO A 72 21.32 -18.13 5.08
CA PRO A 72 22.68 -18.56 4.78
C PRO A 72 22.68 -19.69 3.76
N GLU A 73 23.78 -19.79 2.95
CA GLU A 73 23.94 -20.75 1.85
C GLU A 73 23.61 -22.22 2.19
N GLN A 74 23.67 -22.59 3.47
CA GLN A 74 23.36 -23.94 3.97
C GLN A 74 21.89 -24.36 3.74
N PHE A 75 20.96 -23.42 3.59
CA PHE A 75 19.53 -23.68 3.36
C PHE A 75 19.07 -23.39 1.92
N GLY A 76 19.96 -22.82 1.08
CA GLY A 76 19.64 -22.40 -0.29
C GLY A 76 19.39 -23.53 -1.29
N HIS A 77 19.69 -24.79 -0.94
CA HIS A 77 19.56 -25.96 -1.84
C HIS A 77 18.14 -26.48 -2.01
N ALA A 78 17.13 -25.86 -1.38
CA ALA A 78 15.74 -26.32 -1.45
C ALA A 78 14.99 -25.96 -2.75
N LEU A 79 15.55 -25.04 -3.57
CA LEU A 79 14.94 -24.62 -4.83
C LEU A 79 15.84 -24.90 -6.04
N PRO A 80 15.26 -25.21 -7.22
CA PRO A 80 16.02 -25.39 -8.45
C PRO A 80 16.85 -24.14 -8.79
N THR A 81 18.11 -24.32 -9.19
CA THR A 81 19.03 -23.22 -9.50
C THR A 81 18.53 -22.29 -10.60
N GLU A 82 17.77 -22.79 -11.57
CA GLU A 82 17.12 -21.98 -12.61
C GLU A 82 16.06 -21.03 -12.07
N LEU A 83 15.32 -21.47 -11.03
CA LEU A 83 14.31 -20.63 -10.37
C LEU A 83 14.97 -19.51 -9.58
N LEU A 84 16.13 -19.78 -8.95
CA LEU A 84 16.90 -18.78 -8.23
C LEU A 84 17.48 -17.72 -9.18
N HIS A 85 17.95 -18.12 -10.37
CA HIS A 85 18.54 -17.19 -11.34
C HIS A 85 17.49 -16.20 -11.88
N ASN A 86 16.26 -16.64 -12.07
CA ASN A 86 15.15 -15.81 -12.57
C ASN A 86 14.24 -15.25 -11.47
N SER A 87 14.53 -15.51 -10.20
CA SER A 87 13.68 -15.11 -9.07
C SER A 87 13.40 -13.60 -9.02
N SER A 88 14.42 -12.76 -9.30
CA SER A 88 14.27 -11.30 -9.31
C SER A 88 13.29 -10.82 -10.37
N TYR A 89 13.29 -11.42 -11.58
CA TYR A 89 12.33 -11.10 -12.64
C TYR A 89 10.92 -11.57 -12.29
N ILE A 90 10.78 -12.75 -11.67
CA ILE A 90 9.49 -13.26 -11.23
C ILE A 90 8.93 -12.36 -10.11
N MET A 91 9.75 -11.98 -9.13
CA MET A 91 9.36 -11.04 -8.09
C MET A 91 8.97 -9.68 -8.66
N LEU A 92 9.68 -9.16 -9.67
CA LEU A 92 9.33 -7.94 -10.38
C LEU A 92 7.92 -8.02 -10.99
N ILE A 93 7.62 -9.11 -11.72
CA ILE A 93 6.32 -9.30 -12.37
C ILE A 93 5.19 -9.38 -11.34
N LEU A 94 5.40 -10.08 -10.22
CA LEU A 94 4.41 -10.21 -9.14
C LEU A 94 4.25 -8.91 -8.33
N ALA A 95 5.34 -8.19 -8.07
CA ALA A 95 5.31 -6.95 -7.31
C ALA A 95 4.70 -5.78 -8.08
N THR A 96 4.80 -5.77 -9.42
CA THR A 96 4.26 -4.68 -10.25
C THR A 96 2.76 -4.47 -10.05
N PRO A 97 1.87 -5.48 -10.20
CA PRO A 97 0.45 -5.29 -9.96
C PRO A 97 0.14 -4.95 -8.49
N LEU A 98 0.93 -5.46 -7.56
CA LEU A 98 0.77 -5.13 -6.15
C LEU A 98 1.10 -3.65 -5.90
N GLN A 99 2.20 -3.14 -6.46
CA GLN A 99 2.62 -1.75 -6.30
C GLN A 99 1.64 -0.77 -6.96
N PHE A 100 1.26 -1.00 -8.23
CA PHE A 100 0.50 -0.02 -9.02
C PHE A 100 -1.00 -0.20 -8.97
N TRP A 101 -1.53 -1.41 -8.84
CA TRP A 101 -2.97 -1.62 -8.77
C TRP A 101 -3.48 -1.69 -7.34
N VAL A 102 -2.89 -2.55 -6.50
CA VAL A 102 -3.30 -2.67 -5.09
C VAL A 102 -2.90 -1.43 -4.33
N GLY A 103 -1.65 -0.95 -4.51
CA GLY A 103 -1.06 0.23 -3.88
C GLY A 103 -1.60 1.57 -4.39
N TRP A 104 -2.41 1.60 -5.46
CA TRP A 104 -2.91 2.83 -6.09
C TRP A 104 -3.57 3.81 -5.13
N GLN A 105 -4.22 3.30 -4.10
CA GLN A 105 -4.85 4.14 -3.08
C GLN A 105 -3.85 5.02 -2.32
N PHE A 106 -2.64 4.54 -2.07
CA PHE A 106 -1.58 5.29 -1.40
C PHE A 106 -1.06 6.42 -2.28
N TYR A 107 -0.97 6.20 -3.59
CA TYR A 107 -0.62 7.27 -4.55
C TYR A 107 -1.69 8.34 -4.62
N LYS A 108 -2.97 7.98 -4.56
CA LYS A 108 -4.06 8.96 -4.47
C LYS A 108 -3.96 9.75 -3.17
N GLY A 109 -3.79 9.08 -2.03
CA GLY A 109 -3.62 9.74 -0.73
C GLY A 109 -2.40 10.66 -0.69
N PHE A 110 -1.29 10.26 -1.32
CA PHE A 110 -0.10 11.10 -1.51
C PHE A 110 -0.42 12.38 -2.29
N TRP A 111 -1.10 12.24 -3.44
CA TRP A 111 -1.47 13.38 -4.28
C TRP A 111 -2.42 14.34 -3.60
N ASP A 112 -3.44 13.79 -2.90
CA ASP A 112 -4.37 14.58 -2.09
C ASP A 112 -3.65 15.28 -0.93
N GLY A 113 -2.71 14.62 -0.28
CA GLY A 113 -1.87 15.16 0.78
C GLY A 113 -1.05 16.37 0.32
N ILE A 114 -0.45 16.31 -0.89
CA ILE A 114 0.28 17.45 -1.47
C ILE A 114 -0.67 18.63 -1.73
N LYS A 115 -1.84 18.39 -2.32
CA LYS A 115 -2.83 19.43 -2.63
C LYS A 115 -3.34 20.14 -1.38
N THR A 116 -3.66 19.36 -0.36
CA THR A 116 -4.21 19.89 0.90
C THR A 116 -3.14 20.35 1.88
N ARG A 117 -1.86 20.19 1.56
CA ARG A 117 -0.69 20.41 2.45
C ARG A 117 -0.82 19.68 3.79
N ALA A 118 -1.56 18.56 3.80
CA ALA A 118 -1.72 17.67 4.94
C ALA A 118 -0.81 16.45 4.73
N SER A 119 0.20 16.29 5.59
CA SER A 119 1.00 15.07 5.61
C SER A 119 0.14 13.94 6.18
N ASN A 120 -0.03 12.86 5.43
CA ASN A 120 -0.79 11.68 5.84
C ASN A 120 0.08 10.42 5.75
N MET A 121 -0.38 9.35 6.40
CA MET A 121 0.31 8.06 6.42
C MET A 121 0.50 7.50 4.99
N ASP A 122 -0.45 7.73 4.08
CA ASP A 122 -0.40 7.26 2.71
C ASP A 122 0.80 7.85 1.94
N THR A 123 1.20 9.09 2.28
CA THR A 123 2.39 9.76 1.71
C THR A 123 3.68 8.98 2.01
N LEU A 124 3.88 8.58 3.28
CA LEU A 124 5.07 7.83 3.68
C LEU A 124 5.11 6.46 3.04
N ILE A 125 3.96 5.79 2.96
CA ILE A 125 3.84 4.47 2.33
C ILE A 125 4.16 4.57 0.83
N ALA A 126 3.54 5.53 0.12
CA ALA A 126 3.76 5.73 -1.31
C ALA A 126 5.23 6.00 -1.63
N ILE A 127 5.89 6.88 -0.88
CA ILE A 127 7.32 7.22 -1.10
C ILE A 127 8.20 6.01 -0.74
N GLY A 128 8.03 5.41 0.44
CA GLY A 128 8.88 4.32 0.92
C GLY A 128 8.80 3.07 0.05
N THR A 129 7.58 2.63 -0.29
CA THR A 129 7.39 1.44 -1.15
C THR A 129 7.83 1.70 -2.59
N SER A 130 7.64 2.93 -3.11
CA SER A 130 8.15 3.29 -4.45
C SER A 130 9.67 3.30 -4.49
N ALA A 131 10.33 3.83 -3.46
CA ALA A 131 11.79 3.82 -3.38
C ALA A 131 12.35 2.39 -3.37
N ALA A 132 11.79 1.51 -2.53
CA ALA A 132 12.18 0.10 -2.46
C ALA A 132 11.92 -0.62 -3.80
N TYR A 133 10.75 -0.39 -4.41
CA TYR A 133 10.40 -0.97 -5.70
C TYR A 133 11.33 -0.50 -6.83
N LEU A 134 11.53 0.82 -6.99
CA LEU A 134 12.38 1.38 -8.05
C LEU A 134 13.84 0.96 -7.90
N TYR A 135 14.36 0.93 -6.67
CA TYR A 135 15.69 0.41 -6.40
C TYR A 135 15.81 -1.05 -6.86
N SER A 136 14.84 -1.88 -6.50
CA SER A 136 14.83 -3.31 -6.87
C SER A 136 14.72 -3.52 -8.38
N VAL A 137 13.93 -2.69 -9.07
CA VAL A 137 13.87 -2.66 -10.54
C VAL A 137 15.22 -2.32 -11.14
N ALA A 138 15.88 -1.28 -10.64
CA ALA A 138 17.18 -0.84 -11.13
C ALA A 138 18.26 -1.92 -10.94
N VAL A 139 18.30 -2.57 -9.77
CA VAL A 139 19.21 -3.70 -9.50
C VAL A 139 18.92 -4.90 -10.39
N THR A 140 17.63 -5.20 -10.66
CA THR A 140 17.25 -6.33 -11.50
C THR A 140 17.64 -6.12 -12.97
N ILE A 141 17.51 -4.88 -13.49
CA ILE A 141 17.81 -4.56 -14.89
C ILE A 141 19.31 -4.35 -15.13
N ALA A 142 20.00 -3.72 -14.18
CA ALA A 142 21.40 -3.33 -14.31
C ALA A 142 22.24 -3.72 -13.08
N PRO A 143 22.41 -5.03 -12.80
CA PRO A 143 23.04 -5.52 -11.57
C PRO A 143 24.52 -5.10 -11.43
N ASP A 144 25.21 -4.81 -12.55
CA ASP A 144 26.62 -4.47 -12.55
C ASP A 144 26.91 -3.03 -12.10
N PHE A 145 25.90 -2.16 -12.10
CA PHE A 145 26.02 -0.77 -11.62
C PHE A 145 25.90 -0.65 -10.09
N PHE A 146 25.43 -1.71 -9.41
CA PHE A 146 25.15 -1.65 -7.98
C PHE A 146 26.11 -2.52 -7.18
N PRO A 147 26.73 -1.99 -6.10
CA PRO A 147 27.63 -2.77 -5.25
C PRO A 147 26.90 -3.87 -4.47
N PHE A 148 25.61 -3.65 -4.19
CA PHE A 148 24.75 -4.63 -3.51
C PHE A 148 23.67 -5.11 -4.48
N LYS A 149 23.64 -6.42 -4.73
CA LYS A 149 22.68 -7.06 -5.65
C LYS A 149 21.35 -7.46 -4.97
N SER A 150 21.10 -6.96 -3.76
CA SER A 150 19.88 -7.27 -3.01
C SER A 150 18.69 -6.52 -3.59
N VAL A 151 17.57 -7.22 -3.77
CA VAL A 151 16.28 -6.64 -4.16
C VAL A 151 15.37 -6.55 -2.93
N TYR A 152 14.41 -5.63 -2.93
CA TYR A 152 13.50 -5.35 -1.82
C TYR A 152 12.03 -5.41 -2.25
N PHE A 153 11.71 -6.24 -3.25
CA PHE A 153 10.33 -6.42 -3.69
C PHE A 153 9.44 -7.00 -2.59
N GLU A 154 9.96 -7.94 -1.80
CA GLU A 154 9.26 -8.53 -0.66
C GLU A 154 8.95 -7.47 0.40
N THR A 155 9.90 -6.58 0.69
CA THR A 155 9.71 -5.52 1.69
C THR A 155 8.58 -4.59 1.29
N ALA A 156 8.58 -4.08 0.04
CA ALA A 156 7.50 -3.24 -0.48
C ALA A 156 6.15 -3.96 -0.45
N SER A 157 6.13 -5.24 -0.85
CA SER A 157 4.93 -6.06 -0.91
C SER A 157 4.33 -6.33 0.48
N VAL A 158 5.17 -6.68 1.44
CA VAL A 158 4.77 -6.92 2.84
C VAL A 158 4.22 -5.65 3.49
N ILE A 159 4.89 -4.51 3.30
CA ILE A 159 4.43 -3.23 3.84
C ILE A 159 3.03 -2.89 3.31
N ILE A 160 2.81 -2.93 2.00
CA ILE A 160 1.51 -2.66 1.37
C ILE A 160 0.45 -3.61 1.93
N THR A 161 0.74 -4.90 2.01
CA THR A 161 -0.21 -5.93 2.46
C THR A 161 -0.58 -5.74 3.92
N LEU A 162 0.39 -5.53 4.82
CA LEU A 162 0.14 -5.33 6.24
C LEU A 162 -0.69 -4.08 6.51
N ILE A 163 -0.42 -3.00 5.81
CA ILE A 163 -1.18 -1.75 5.97
C ILE A 163 -2.62 -1.93 5.48
N LEU A 164 -2.83 -2.66 4.37
CA LEU A 164 -4.18 -2.97 3.89
C LEU A 164 -4.95 -3.86 4.85
N VAL A 165 -4.30 -4.86 5.44
CA VAL A 165 -4.89 -5.71 6.49
C VAL A 165 -5.26 -4.86 7.71
N GLY A 166 -4.35 -4.01 8.18
CA GLY A 166 -4.61 -3.08 9.29
C GLY A 166 -5.81 -2.18 9.01
N LYS A 167 -5.89 -1.60 7.81
CA LYS A 167 -7.02 -0.76 7.38
C LYS A 167 -8.33 -1.54 7.31
N LEU A 168 -8.30 -2.78 6.85
CA LEU A 168 -9.48 -3.65 6.83
C LEU A 168 -10.00 -3.95 8.24
N LEU A 169 -9.09 -4.23 9.19
CA LEU A 169 -9.45 -4.48 10.58
C LEU A 169 -10.04 -3.23 11.25
N GLU A 170 -9.44 -2.07 11.02
CA GLU A 170 -9.93 -0.79 11.51
C GLU A 170 -11.35 -0.51 11.01
N THR A 171 -11.59 -0.64 9.69
CA THR A 171 -12.91 -0.40 9.08
C THR A 171 -13.97 -1.35 9.66
N ARG A 172 -13.66 -2.63 9.81
CA ARG A 172 -14.58 -3.61 10.42
C ARG A 172 -14.91 -3.30 11.89
N THR A 173 -13.94 -2.80 12.65
CA THR A 173 -14.16 -2.44 14.05
C THR A 173 -15.08 -1.22 14.16
N LYS A 174 -14.89 -0.24 13.28
CA LYS A 174 -15.76 0.96 13.24
C LYS A 174 -17.21 0.62 12.85
N GLU A 175 -17.43 -0.29 11.89
CA GLU A 175 -18.77 -0.75 11.54
C GLU A 175 -19.48 -1.38 12.74
N LYS A 176 -18.83 -2.30 13.46
CA LYS A 176 -19.42 -2.94 14.65
C LYS A 176 -19.71 -1.96 15.78
N ALA A 177 -18.90 -0.93 15.94
CA ALA A 177 -19.12 0.10 16.97
C ALA A 177 -20.26 1.07 16.60
N SER A 178 -20.59 1.18 15.31
CA SER A 178 -21.71 2.02 14.84
C SER A 178 -23.07 1.32 14.92
N ASP A 179 -23.08 -0.02 14.93
CA ASP A 179 -24.28 -0.85 15.02
C ASP A 179 -24.71 -1.17 16.47
N ALA A 180 -23.92 -0.76 17.46
CA ALA A 180 -24.18 -0.95 18.90
C ALA A 180 -24.72 0.33 19.56
#